data_90b488214f32de9abc36878a78698449
#
_entry.id   90b488214f32de9abc36878a78698449
#
_cell.length_a   1.000
_cell.length_b   1.000
_cell.length_c   1.000
_cell.angle_alpha   90.00
_cell.angle_beta   90.00
_cell.angle_gamma   90.00
#
_symmetry.space_group_name_H-M   'P 1'
#
loop_
_entity.id
_entity.type
_entity.pdbx_description
1 polymer ?
#
loop_
_entity_poly.entity_id
_entity_poly.type
_entity_poly.pdbx_seq_one_letter_code
_entity_poly.pdbx_strand_id
1 'polypeptide(L)'
;MKGIAMIAIKTLGIATFALAAIGFAFPAAAGTRYPTNVIAEYVYACMKANGENRAVLDRCSCSIDVIESILPYERYEAASTFKQMGLLTGENSALFRESAPAKAATAELRRAQAEADIRCF
;
A
#
# COMPACT_ATOMS: atom_id res chain seq x y z
N MET A 1 -49.67 -71.64 -17.06
CA MET A 1 -48.24 -72.00 -17.07
C MET A 1 -47.47 -70.71 -17.26
N LYS A 2 -46.74 -70.36 -16.24
CA LYS A 2 -45.49 -69.60 -16.21
C LYS A 2 -45.49 -68.19 -16.79
N GLY A 3 -45.88 -67.22 -15.94
CA GLY A 3 -45.50 -65.84 -16.08
C GLY A 3 -44.15 -65.61 -15.40
N ILE A 4 -43.16 -65.14 -16.14
CA ILE A 4 -41.89 -64.75 -15.62
C ILE A 4 -41.99 -63.26 -15.36
N ALA A 5 -41.95 -62.88 -14.10
CA ALA A 5 -41.94 -61.47 -13.65
C ALA A 5 -40.62 -60.80 -14.04
N MET A 6 -40.67 -59.81 -14.92
CA MET A 6 -39.54 -58.92 -15.17
C MET A 6 -39.45 -57.91 -14.04
N ILE A 7 -38.43 -58.04 -13.24
CA ILE A 7 -38.07 -57.09 -12.25
C ILE A 7 -37.38 -55.94 -12.96
N ALA A 8 -38.08 -54.78 -13.08
CA ALA A 8 -37.50 -53.58 -13.57
C ALA A 8 -36.65 -52.95 -12.44
N ILE A 9 -35.36 -53.07 -12.60
CA ILE A 9 -34.40 -52.37 -11.74
C ILE A 9 -34.40 -50.89 -12.13
N LYS A 10 -35.09 -50.07 -11.31
CA LYS A 10 -34.98 -48.64 -11.39
C LYS A 10 -33.59 -48.23 -10.96
N THR A 11 -32.76 -47.89 -11.91
CA THR A 11 -31.47 -47.22 -11.65
C THR A 11 -31.71 -45.87 -11.05
N LEU A 12 -31.45 -45.76 -9.74
CA LEU A 12 -31.46 -44.52 -8.99
C LEU A 12 -30.25 -43.69 -9.44
N GLY A 13 -30.52 -42.68 -10.26
CA GLY A 13 -29.51 -41.74 -10.68
C GLY A 13 -29.01 -40.94 -9.50
N ILE A 14 -27.78 -41.22 -9.09
CA ILE A 14 -27.07 -40.37 -8.11
C ILE A 14 -26.68 -39.11 -8.84
N ALA A 15 -27.45 -38.04 -8.62
CA ALA A 15 -27.08 -36.70 -9.04
C ALA A 15 -25.91 -36.24 -8.18
N THR A 16 -24.70 -36.34 -8.70
CA THR A 16 -23.52 -35.72 -8.12
C THR A 16 -23.65 -34.22 -8.25
N PHE A 17 -24.01 -33.58 -7.14
CA PHE A 17 -23.97 -32.15 -7.00
C PHE A 17 -22.49 -31.73 -6.96
N ALA A 18 -21.95 -31.31 -8.11
CA ALA A 18 -20.65 -30.68 -8.17
C ALA A 18 -20.81 -29.29 -7.54
N LEU A 19 -20.40 -29.13 -6.27
CA LEU A 19 -20.21 -27.84 -5.65
C LEU A 19 -19.05 -27.17 -6.40
N ALA A 20 -19.38 -26.29 -7.34
CA ALA A 20 -18.43 -25.34 -7.90
C ALA A 20 -18.06 -24.36 -6.79
N ALA A 21 -16.95 -24.60 -6.11
CA ALA A 21 -16.32 -23.61 -5.24
C ALA A 21 -15.87 -22.46 -6.14
N ILE A 22 -16.70 -21.42 -6.26
CA ILE A 22 -16.32 -20.15 -6.85
C ILE A 22 -15.31 -19.53 -5.87
N GLY A 23 -14.04 -19.84 -6.07
CA GLY A 23 -12.96 -19.16 -5.39
C GLY A 23 -13.01 -17.69 -5.80
N PHE A 24 -13.50 -16.82 -4.91
CA PHE A 24 -13.24 -15.41 -5.02
C PHE A 24 -11.74 -15.21 -4.86
N ALA A 25 -11.01 -15.24 -5.97
CA ALA A 25 -9.67 -14.70 -6.03
C ALA A 25 -9.82 -13.20 -5.84
N PHE A 26 -9.72 -12.75 -4.57
CA PHE A 26 -9.43 -11.35 -4.33
C PHE A 26 -8.11 -11.07 -5.03
N PRO A 27 -8.05 -10.11 -5.98
CA PRO A 27 -6.77 -9.63 -6.42
C PRO A 27 -6.09 -9.14 -5.14
N ALA A 28 -5.05 -9.83 -4.70
CA ALA A 28 -4.09 -9.25 -3.80
C ALA A 28 -3.60 -8.03 -4.57
N ALA A 29 -4.13 -6.87 -4.24
CA ALA A 29 -3.52 -5.64 -4.62
C ALA A 29 -2.09 -5.77 -4.08
N ALA A 30 -1.14 -6.08 -4.97
CA ALA A 30 0.26 -5.85 -4.75
C ALA A 30 0.39 -4.33 -4.66
N GLY A 31 -0.25 -3.76 -3.65
CA GLY A 31 -0.11 -2.41 -3.24
C GLY A 31 1.34 -2.28 -2.83
N THR A 32 1.99 -1.30 -3.37
CA THR A 32 3.27 -0.77 -2.98
C THR A 32 3.21 -0.28 -1.53
N ARG A 33 2.92 -1.21 -0.62
CA ARG A 33 2.84 -0.89 0.80
C ARG A 33 4.23 -0.50 1.28
N TYR A 34 4.32 0.62 1.93
CA TYR A 34 5.58 1.08 2.49
C TYR A 34 6.09 0.09 3.55
N PRO A 35 7.41 -0.18 3.59
CA PRO A 35 8.00 -0.97 4.66
C PRO A 35 7.68 -0.38 6.04
N THR A 36 7.41 -1.22 7.02
CA THR A 36 7.02 -0.78 8.37
C THR A 36 8.05 0.15 9.02
N ASN A 37 9.34 -0.09 8.78
CA ASN A 37 10.40 0.79 9.29
C ASN A 37 10.31 2.20 8.67
N VAL A 38 9.96 2.32 7.40
CA VAL A 38 9.79 3.61 6.72
C VAL A 38 8.58 4.36 7.28
N ILE A 39 7.47 3.65 7.51
CA ILE A 39 6.28 4.23 8.15
C ILE A 39 6.63 4.72 9.56
N ALA A 40 7.32 3.89 10.36
CA ALA A 40 7.71 4.23 11.72
C ALA A 40 8.66 5.44 11.76
N GLU A 41 9.63 5.52 10.86
CA GLU A 41 10.56 6.65 10.73
C GLU A 41 9.82 7.94 10.39
N TYR A 42 8.90 7.89 9.44
CA TYR A 42 8.09 9.04 9.08
C TYR A 42 7.27 9.55 10.26
N VAL A 43 6.54 8.64 10.93
CA VAL A 43 5.68 8.99 12.08
C VAL A 43 6.53 9.57 13.21
N TYR A 44 7.70 8.98 13.49
CA TYR A 44 8.62 9.49 14.49
C TYR A 44 9.10 10.92 14.17
N ALA A 45 9.56 11.15 12.94
CA ALA A 45 10.02 12.46 12.50
C ALA A 45 8.90 13.52 12.53
N CYS A 46 7.70 13.13 12.11
CA CYS A 46 6.51 13.98 12.15
C CYS A 46 6.15 14.35 13.59
N MET A 47 6.17 13.40 14.53
CA MET A 47 5.90 13.65 15.95
C MET A 47 6.97 14.56 16.57
N LYS A 48 8.23 14.42 16.19
CA LYS A 48 9.31 15.33 16.65
C LYS A 48 9.07 16.78 16.22
N ALA A 49 8.48 16.98 15.05
CA ALA A 49 8.19 18.31 14.54
C ALA A 49 6.90 18.93 15.11
N ASN A 50 5.89 18.11 15.44
CA ASN A 50 4.54 18.58 15.77
C ASN A 50 4.13 18.32 17.24
N GLY A 51 4.93 17.58 18.00
CA GLY A 51 4.69 17.25 19.41
C GLY A 51 4.52 15.75 19.65
N GLU A 52 4.92 15.30 20.84
CA GLU A 52 4.99 13.90 21.22
C GLU A 52 3.79 13.51 22.10
N ASN A 53 2.59 13.51 21.54
CA ASN A 53 1.37 13.10 22.23
C ASN A 53 0.48 12.24 21.33
N ARG A 54 -0.54 11.62 21.92
CA ARG A 54 -1.42 10.69 21.21
C ARG A 54 -2.13 11.31 20.03
N ALA A 55 -2.63 12.52 20.16
CA ALA A 55 -3.35 13.19 19.08
C ALA A 55 -2.44 13.46 17.88
N VAL A 56 -1.17 13.84 18.13
CA VAL A 56 -0.16 14.02 17.07
C VAL A 56 0.24 12.68 16.45
N LEU A 57 0.37 11.61 17.24
CA LEU A 57 0.60 10.28 16.71
C LEU A 57 -0.48 9.89 15.70
N ASP A 58 -1.76 10.08 16.05
CA ASP A 58 -2.88 9.73 15.17
C ASP A 58 -2.85 10.57 13.87
N ARG A 59 -2.52 11.87 13.94
CA ARG A 59 -2.37 12.74 12.76
C ARG A 59 -1.18 12.36 11.89
N CYS A 60 -0.03 12.07 12.49
CA CYS A 60 1.16 11.64 11.75
C CYS A 60 0.97 10.27 11.08
N SER A 61 0.25 9.34 11.72
CA SER A 61 -0.12 8.06 11.12
C SER A 61 -1.08 8.27 9.95
N CYS A 62 -2.11 9.09 10.11
CA CYS A 62 -2.99 9.48 9.00
C CYS A 62 -2.20 10.09 7.83
N SER A 63 -1.24 10.94 8.11
CA SER A 63 -0.43 11.62 7.09
C SER A 63 0.34 10.63 6.22
N ILE A 64 1.02 9.63 6.81
CA ILE A 64 1.76 8.65 6.02
C ILE A 64 0.81 7.73 5.24
N ASP A 65 -0.36 7.37 5.78
CA ASP A 65 -1.37 6.59 5.07
C ASP A 65 -1.89 7.34 3.82
N VAL A 66 -2.10 8.65 3.91
CA VAL A 66 -2.47 9.49 2.77
C VAL A 66 -1.35 9.54 1.74
N ILE A 67 -0.11 9.75 2.17
CA ILE A 67 1.06 9.78 1.26
C ILE A 67 1.19 8.43 0.54
N GLU A 68 1.10 7.30 1.25
CA GLU A 68 1.16 5.96 0.68
C GLU A 68 0.06 5.73 -0.37
N SER A 69 -1.12 6.28 -0.15
CA SER A 69 -2.24 6.17 -1.10
C SER A 69 -2.05 6.93 -2.40
N ILE A 70 -1.17 7.94 -2.42
CA ILE A 70 -0.95 8.84 -3.55
C ILE A 70 0.36 8.54 -4.27
N LEU A 71 1.41 8.21 -3.53
CA LEU A 71 2.78 8.08 -4.02
C LEU A 71 3.26 6.64 -3.86
N PRO A 72 3.63 5.94 -4.94
CA PRO A 72 4.24 4.61 -4.85
C PRO A 72 5.55 4.63 -4.05
N TYR A 73 5.86 3.53 -3.37
CA TYR A 73 7.03 3.45 -2.48
C TYR A 73 8.34 3.84 -3.17
N GLU A 74 8.58 3.35 -4.39
CA GLU A 74 9.78 3.65 -5.15
C GLU A 74 9.97 5.17 -5.40
N ARG A 75 8.86 5.88 -5.58
CA ARG A 75 8.89 7.34 -5.76
C ARG A 75 9.13 8.07 -4.45
N TYR A 76 8.55 7.57 -3.37
CA TYR A 76 8.82 8.07 -2.02
C TYR A 76 10.28 7.88 -1.63
N GLU A 77 10.82 6.68 -1.85
CA GLU A 77 12.20 6.33 -1.55
C GLU A 77 13.19 7.20 -2.34
N ALA A 78 12.97 7.35 -3.64
CA ALA A 78 13.80 8.24 -4.48
C ALA A 78 13.77 9.68 -3.96
N ALA A 79 12.60 10.22 -3.66
CA ALA A 79 12.47 11.59 -3.13
C ALA A 79 13.14 11.75 -1.76
N SER A 80 12.97 10.78 -0.87
CA SER A 80 13.60 10.76 0.45
C SER A 80 15.13 10.69 0.35
N THR A 81 15.65 9.86 -0.54
CA THR A 81 17.07 9.76 -0.82
C THR A 81 17.64 11.10 -1.32
N PHE A 82 17.01 11.75 -2.28
CA PHE A 82 17.42 13.07 -2.75
C PHE A 82 17.43 14.11 -1.63
N LYS A 83 16.42 14.11 -0.78
CA LYS A 83 16.35 15.01 0.37
C LYS A 83 17.49 14.76 1.36
N GLN A 84 17.73 13.52 1.75
CA GLN A 84 18.79 13.15 2.68
C GLN A 84 20.17 13.49 2.13
N MET A 85 20.45 13.12 0.89
CA MET A 85 21.72 13.43 0.22
C MET A 85 21.92 14.95 0.04
N GLY A 86 20.83 15.68 -0.20
CA GLY A 86 20.86 17.15 -0.29
C GLY A 86 21.17 17.86 1.03
N LEU A 87 21.00 17.18 2.18
CA LEU A 87 21.36 17.71 3.50
C LEU A 87 22.84 17.52 3.84
N LEU A 88 23.55 16.64 3.13
CA LEU A 88 24.98 16.43 3.34
C LEU A 88 25.75 17.69 2.99
N THR A 89 26.89 17.88 3.66
CA THR A 89 27.84 18.95 3.34
C THR A 89 28.77 18.55 2.21
N GLY A 90 29.14 19.50 1.35
CA GLY A 90 30.07 19.28 0.24
C GLY A 90 29.49 19.65 -1.13
N GLU A 91 30.38 19.76 -2.13
CA GLU A 91 30.03 20.23 -3.47
C GLU A 91 28.95 19.33 -4.16
N ASN A 92 29.03 18.03 -3.95
CA ASN A 92 28.09 17.08 -4.54
C ASN A 92 26.66 17.18 -4.01
N SER A 93 26.46 17.79 -2.83
CA SER A 93 25.11 17.95 -2.26
C SER A 93 24.21 18.84 -3.13
N ALA A 94 24.79 19.77 -3.88
CA ALA A 94 24.06 20.62 -4.82
C ALA A 94 23.39 19.79 -5.94
N LEU A 95 24.02 18.72 -6.42
CA LEU A 95 23.43 17.84 -7.43
C LEU A 95 22.14 17.17 -6.93
N PHE A 96 22.10 16.80 -5.67
CA PHE A 96 20.91 16.17 -5.04
C PHE A 96 19.77 17.16 -4.74
N ARG A 97 20.06 18.46 -4.74
CA ARG A 97 19.04 19.51 -4.58
C ARG A 97 18.59 20.10 -5.91
N GLU A 98 19.53 20.29 -6.84
CA GLU A 98 19.34 21.14 -8.02
C GLU A 98 19.13 20.38 -9.32
N SER A 99 19.44 19.08 -9.38
CA SER A 99 19.24 18.30 -10.58
C SER A 99 17.76 18.15 -10.95
N ALA A 100 17.45 18.03 -12.24
CA ALA A 100 16.09 17.88 -12.71
C ALA A 100 15.36 16.65 -12.09
N PRO A 101 15.99 15.46 -11.98
CA PRO A 101 15.36 14.31 -11.32
C PRO A 101 15.11 14.55 -9.82
N ALA A 102 16.02 15.22 -9.12
CA ALA A 102 15.82 15.56 -7.71
C ALA A 102 14.65 16.51 -7.51
N LYS A 103 14.55 17.57 -8.32
CA LYS A 103 13.44 18.52 -8.29
C LYS A 103 12.10 17.85 -8.61
N ALA A 104 12.06 16.97 -9.61
CA ALA A 104 10.84 16.25 -9.97
C ALA A 104 10.38 15.33 -8.83
N ALA A 105 11.25 14.47 -8.30
CA ALA A 105 10.94 13.53 -7.24
C ALA A 105 10.50 14.25 -5.95
N THR A 106 11.23 15.28 -5.54
CA THR A 106 10.89 16.05 -4.33
C THR A 106 9.60 16.88 -4.48
N ALA A 107 9.27 17.34 -5.69
CA ALA A 107 8.00 18.01 -5.97
C ALA A 107 6.80 17.07 -5.85
N GLU A 108 6.93 15.82 -6.28
CA GLU A 108 5.87 14.81 -6.11
C GLU A 108 5.62 14.51 -4.64
N LEU A 109 6.68 14.26 -3.86
CA LEU A 109 6.57 14.03 -2.43
C LEU A 109 5.93 15.24 -1.73
N ARG A 110 6.32 16.44 -2.09
CA ARG A 110 5.76 17.67 -1.51
C ARG A 110 4.27 17.82 -1.79
N ARG A 111 3.80 17.45 -2.99
CA ARG A 111 2.36 17.43 -3.31
C ARG A 111 1.60 16.41 -2.47
N ALA A 112 2.14 15.21 -2.31
CA ALA A 112 1.53 14.18 -1.47
C ALA A 112 1.47 14.60 0.00
N GLN A 113 2.52 15.26 0.51
CA GLN A 113 2.55 15.82 1.86
C GLN A 113 1.53 16.94 2.04
N ALA A 114 1.38 17.86 1.08
CA ALA A 114 0.39 18.91 1.14
C ALA A 114 -1.04 18.37 1.20
N GLU A 115 -1.33 17.29 0.46
CA GLU A 115 -2.62 16.60 0.53
C GLU A 115 -2.84 15.94 1.89
N ALA A 116 -1.80 15.33 2.46
CA ALA A 116 -1.84 14.75 3.80
C ALA A 116 -2.08 15.82 4.88
N ASP A 117 -1.45 16.97 4.77
CA ASP A 117 -1.65 18.08 5.70
C ASP A 117 -3.11 18.56 5.71
N ILE A 118 -3.72 18.68 4.53
CA ILE A 118 -5.14 19.10 4.43
C ILE A 118 -6.10 18.07 5.05
N ARG A 119 -5.77 16.78 4.97
CA ARG A 119 -6.67 15.70 5.42
C ARG A 119 -6.49 15.34 6.89
N CYS A 120 -5.28 15.53 7.44
CA CYS A 120 -4.92 14.99 8.75
C CYS A 120 -4.68 16.07 9.81
N PHE A 121 -4.46 17.31 9.41
CA PHE A 121 -4.17 18.45 10.30
C PHE A 121 -5.18 19.58 10.14
#